data_665200312ec8e19a714e00c89d9c894d
#
_entry.id   665200312ec8e19a714e00c89d9c894d
#
_cell.length_a   1.000
_cell.length_b   1.000
_cell.length_c   1.000
_cell.angle_alpha   90.00
_cell.angle_beta   90.00
_cell.angle_gamma   90.00
#
_symmetry.space_group_name_H-M   'P 1'
#
loop_
_entity.id
_entity.type
_entity.pdbx_description
1 polymer ?
#
loop_
_entity_poly.entity_id
_entity_poly.type
_entity_poly.pdbx_seq_one_letter_code
_entity_poly.pdbx_strand_id
1 'polypeptide(L)'
;MPTVREATYDLFRKQGMTTMFGNPGSTELPMLQDYPDDFEYVLGLQEAAVVGMADGFAQVTGKPVLVNLHTAPGLGNAMGAIFNAQANHSPVVITVGQQARSMITMQSNLTNRDAIRVPHPYVKFAYEPARAEDVPLALAHAIHLASLPPCGPVMVSLPMDDWDVEIDAAAAQLVIDRQVSGRAGADPVQVTELAARIRDAKNPIAVAGPDIDAAGAWDEMISLSELQNLGVWAAPATGGGRLGFPESHPHWRGVLPPAVGPVGETLKDHDLVLVVGSSVFAYYPNIPGPFLAEGTSLVQITSDPDEAARAPMGDAIVADVKLTLTALLAELEQTEREAPPAWPGPSRVEETDPVNASLILSILAEQIPEDAV
;
A
#
# COMPACT_ATOMS: atom_id res chain seq x y z
N MET A 1 -28.38 5.47 -26.13
CA MET A 1 -27.92 5.60 -24.75
C MET A 1 -26.57 4.86 -24.67
N PRO A 2 -25.65 5.28 -23.81
CA PRO A 2 -24.42 4.50 -23.66
C PRO A 2 -24.72 3.12 -23.07
N THR A 3 -23.89 2.14 -23.39
CA THR A 3 -23.91 0.84 -22.75
C THR A 3 -23.17 0.89 -21.40
N VAL A 4 -23.39 -0.12 -20.55
CA VAL A 4 -22.61 -0.30 -19.30
C VAL A 4 -21.11 -0.33 -19.62
N ARG A 5 -20.68 -1.00 -20.69
CA ARG A 5 -19.29 -1.07 -21.13
C ARG A 5 -18.73 0.31 -21.43
N GLU A 6 -19.38 1.11 -22.27
CA GLU A 6 -18.94 2.46 -22.63
C GLU A 6 -18.83 3.37 -21.40
N ALA A 7 -19.85 3.41 -20.55
CA ALA A 7 -19.83 4.21 -19.33
C ALA A 7 -18.74 3.75 -18.34
N THR A 8 -18.44 2.45 -18.30
CA THR A 8 -17.36 1.91 -17.45
C THR A 8 -15.99 2.35 -17.95
N TYR A 9 -15.73 2.30 -19.26
CA TYR A 9 -14.47 2.80 -19.82
C TYR A 9 -14.32 4.32 -19.62
N ASP A 10 -15.40 5.09 -19.72
CA ASP A 10 -15.37 6.53 -19.43
C ASP A 10 -15.07 6.81 -17.95
N LEU A 11 -15.62 6.01 -17.03
CA LEU A 11 -15.26 6.05 -15.61
C LEU A 11 -13.77 5.77 -15.40
N PHE A 12 -13.24 4.72 -16.01
CA PHE A 12 -11.82 4.37 -15.88
C PHE A 12 -10.89 5.46 -16.43
N ARG A 13 -11.22 6.06 -17.58
CA ARG A 13 -10.50 7.23 -18.13
C ARG A 13 -10.48 8.39 -17.15
N LYS A 14 -11.64 8.72 -16.58
CA LYS A 14 -11.77 9.81 -15.62
C LYS A 14 -10.92 9.60 -14.36
N GLN A 15 -10.74 8.36 -13.95
CA GLN A 15 -9.91 7.98 -12.80
C GLN A 15 -8.43 7.76 -13.18
N GLY A 16 -8.05 7.93 -14.45
CA GLY A 16 -6.70 7.74 -14.95
C GLY A 16 -6.23 6.28 -14.97
N MET A 17 -7.17 5.33 -15.06
CA MET A 17 -6.95 3.90 -15.02
C MET A 17 -7.02 3.31 -16.44
N THR A 18 -6.05 3.62 -17.28
CA THR A 18 -6.03 3.17 -18.69
C THR A 18 -5.12 1.96 -18.94
N THR A 19 -4.48 1.41 -17.91
CA THR A 19 -3.75 0.15 -17.98
C THR A 19 -4.51 -0.93 -17.24
N MET A 20 -4.76 -2.06 -17.89
CA MET A 20 -5.45 -3.23 -17.33
C MET A 20 -4.54 -4.45 -17.40
N PHE A 21 -4.30 -5.09 -16.28
CA PHE A 21 -3.61 -6.38 -16.21
C PHE A 21 -4.64 -7.50 -16.18
N GLY A 22 -4.45 -8.58 -16.93
CA GLY A 22 -5.47 -9.61 -16.95
C GLY A 22 -5.04 -10.95 -17.52
N ASN A 23 -5.86 -11.96 -17.19
CA ASN A 23 -5.89 -13.28 -17.80
C ASN A 23 -7.37 -13.62 -18.05
N PRO A 24 -7.94 -13.18 -19.20
CA PRO A 24 -9.36 -13.26 -19.45
C PRO A 24 -9.78 -14.66 -19.92
N GLY A 25 -11.02 -15.01 -19.63
CA GLY A 25 -11.72 -16.14 -20.24
C GLY A 25 -12.99 -15.69 -20.95
N SER A 26 -13.89 -16.63 -21.22
CA SER A 26 -15.11 -16.36 -22.01
C SER A 26 -16.08 -15.37 -21.34
N THR A 27 -16.09 -15.27 -20.02
CA THR A 27 -16.98 -14.37 -19.27
C THR A 27 -16.50 -12.92 -19.28
N GLU A 28 -15.24 -12.67 -19.61
CA GLU A 28 -14.65 -11.33 -19.72
C GLU A 28 -14.70 -10.77 -21.16
N LEU A 29 -14.88 -11.64 -22.17
CA LEU A 29 -14.90 -11.21 -23.58
C LEU A 29 -15.92 -10.09 -23.88
N PRO A 30 -17.13 -10.07 -23.32
CA PRO A 30 -18.06 -8.95 -23.56
C PRO A 30 -17.56 -7.61 -23.05
N MET A 31 -16.80 -7.57 -21.94
CA MET A 31 -16.13 -6.36 -21.49
C MET A 31 -15.05 -5.92 -22.48
N LEU A 32 -14.30 -6.86 -23.00
CA LEU A 32 -13.14 -6.60 -23.89
C LEU A 32 -13.51 -6.42 -25.37
N GLN A 33 -14.78 -6.59 -25.71
CA GLN A 33 -15.25 -6.31 -27.06
C GLN A 33 -15.12 -4.82 -27.37
N ASP A 34 -14.69 -4.48 -28.59
CA ASP A 34 -14.42 -3.10 -29.00
C ASP A 34 -13.50 -2.36 -28.03
N TYR A 35 -12.44 -3.05 -27.58
CA TYR A 35 -11.47 -2.53 -26.58
C TYR A 35 -10.91 -1.19 -27.05
N PRO A 36 -10.98 -0.12 -26.21
CA PRO A 36 -10.57 1.20 -26.64
C PRO A 36 -9.06 1.32 -26.92
N ASP A 37 -8.70 2.01 -28.00
CA ASP A 37 -7.30 2.17 -28.44
C ASP A 37 -6.42 2.95 -27.43
N ASP A 38 -7.03 3.72 -26.54
CA ASP A 38 -6.35 4.47 -25.47
C ASP A 38 -6.11 3.65 -24.20
N PHE A 39 -6.52 2.38 -24.18
CA PHE A 39 -6.26 1.47 -23.07
C PHE A 39 -5.18 0.45 -23.45
N GLU A 40 -4.29 0.18 -22.52
CA GLU A 40 -3.30 -0.88 -22.61
C GLU A 40 -3.78 -2.12 -21.86
N TYR A 41 -3.79 -3.29 -22.54
CA TYR A 41 -4.05 -4.57 -21.89
C TYR A 41 -2.77 -5.37 -21.75
N VAL A 42 -2.32 -5.57 -20.51
CA VAL A 42 -1.14 -6.37 -20.17
C VAL A 42 -1.57 -7.80 -19.86
N LEU A 43 -1.37 -8.70 -20.81
CA LEU A 43 -1.72 -10.11 -20.67
C LEU A 43 -0.70 -10.83 -19.78
N GLY A 44 -1.17 -11.43 -18.69
CA GLY A 44 -0.42 -12.40 -17.90
C GLY A 44 -0.93 -13.81 -18.14
N LEU A 45 -0.04 -14.80 -18.08
CA LEU A 45 -0.40 -16.21 -18.34
C LEU A 45 -0.78 -16.97 -17.06
N GLN A 46 -0.79 -16.26 -15.90
CA GLN A 46 -1.17 -16.81 -14.60
C GLN A 46 -1.62 -15.66 -13.70
N GLU A 47 -2.72 -15.83 -13.00
CA GLU A 47 -3.43 -14.75 -12.31
C GLU A 47 -2.66 -14.17 -11.11
N ALA A 48 -1.86 -14.97 -10.42
CA ALA A 48 -1.00 -14.43 -9.35
C ALA A 48 0.08 -13.49 -9.94
N ALA A 49 0.61 -13.80 -11.13
CA ALA A 49 1.53 -12.90 -11.82
C ALA A 49 0.82 -11.61 -12.28
N VAL A 50 -0.42 -11.73 -12.79
CA VAL A 50 -1.26 -10.59 -13.18
C VAL A 50 -1.44 -9.62 -12.01
N VAL A 51 -1.88 -10.12 -10.84
CA VAL A 51 -2.07 -9.28 -9.65
C VAL A 51 -0.73 -8.75 -9.13
N GLY A 52 0.35 -9.54 -9.18
CA GLY A 52 1.69 -9.09 -8.79
C GLY A 52 2.23 -7.95 -9.66
N MET A 53 2.01 -8.01 -10.98
CA MET A 53 2.35 -6.90 -11.89
C MET A 53 1.53 -5.64 -11.58
N ALA A 54 0.22 -5.79 -11.34
CA ALA A 54 -0.66 -4.69 -10.97
C ALA A 54 -0.26 -4.08 -9.61
N ASP A 55 0.09 -4.90 -8.63
CA ASP A 55 0.59 -4.47 -7.33
C ASP A 55 1.85 -3.60 -7.48
N GLY A 56 2.87 -4.08 -8.20
CA GLY A 56 4.07 -3.31 -8.48
C GLY A 56 3.79 -2.00 -9.23
N PHE A 57 2.90 -2.03 -10.24
CA PHE A 57 2.48 -0.84 -10.97
C PHE A 57 1.80 0.19 -10.05
N ALA A 58 0.89 -0.25 -9.18
CA ALA A 58 0.21 0.61 -8.22
C ALA A 58 1.18 1.25 -7.21
N GLN A 59 2.17 0.48 -6.73
CA GLN A 59 3.19 0.99 -5.81
C GLN A 59 4.05 2.08 -6.45
N VAL A 60 4.49 1.89 -7.69
CA VAL A 60 5.34 2.87 -8.39
C VAL A 60 4.57 4.12 -8.80
N THR A 61 3.33 3.97 -9.27
CA THR A 61 2.53 5.10 -9.75
C THR A 61 1.76 5.83 -8.67
N GLY A 62 1.52 5.20 -7.51
CA GLY A 62 0.64 5.72 -6.45
C GLY A 62 -0.84 5.83 -6.87
N LYS A 63 -1.25 5.14 -7.96
CA LYS A 63 -2.59 5.25 -8.55
C LYS A 63 -3.33 3.92 -8.50
N PRO A 64 -4.67 3.94 -8.48
CA PRO A 64 -5.45 2.72 -8.63
C PRO A 64 -5.21 2.08 -10.00
N VAL A 65 -5.21 0.75 -10.04
CA VAL A 65 -4.90 -0.05 -11.23
C VAL A 65 -5.96 -1.12 -11.45
N LEU A 66 -6.27 -1.40 -12.73
CA LEU A 66 -7.25 -2.41 -13.10
C LEU A 66 -6.62 -3.81 -13.21
N VAL A 67 -7.34 -4.78 -12.65
CA VAL A 67 -7.09 -6.21 -12.84
C VAL A 67 -8.35 -6.89 -13.34
N ASN A 68 -8.22 -7.77 -14.33
CA ASN A 68 -9.32 -8.53 -14.90
C ASN A 68 -9.03 -10.03 -14.80
N LEU A 69 -9.85 -10.78 -14.06
CA LEU A 69 -9.67 -12.20 -13.76
C LEU A 69 -10.86 -13.06 -14.20
N HIS A 70 -10.55 -14.28 -14.63
CA HIS A 70 -11.57 -15.22 -15.11
C HIS A 70 -12.24 -15.98 -13.96
N THR A 71 -13.44 -15.59 -13.59
CA THR A 71 -14.36 -16.27 -12.65
C THR A 71 -13.68 -16.77 -11.35
N ALA A 72 -14.25 -17.74 -10.66
CA ALA A 72 -13.71 -18.32 -9.42
C ALA A 72 -12.31 -18.96 -9.58
N PRO A 73 -11.98 -19.69 -10.66
CA PRO A 73 -10.65 -20.23 -10.86
C PRO A 73 -9.56 -19.17 -10.92
N GLY A 74 -9.76 -18.11 -11.71
CA GLY A 74 -8.79 -17.02 -11.83
C GLY A 74 -8.64 -16.25 -10.50
N LEU A 75 -9.76 -15.93 -9.84
CA LEU A 75 -9.73 -15.31 -8.52
C LEU A 75 -9.00 -16.20 -7.49
N GLY A 76 -9.28 -17.50 -7.49
CA GLY A 76 -8.62 -18.47 -6.59
C GLY A 76 -7.12 -18.55 -6.80
N ASN A 77 -6.66 -18.57 -8.06
CA ASN A 77 -5.24 -18.57 -8.41
C ASN A 77 -4.52 -17.27 -7.98
N ALA A 78 -5.23 -16.15 -7.91
CA ALA A 78 -4.69 -14.84 -7.54
C ALA A 78 -4.59 -14.59 -6.03
N MET A 79 -5.19 -15.43 -5.18
CA MET A 79 -5.37 -15.13 -3.75
C MET A 79 -4.07 -14.79 -3.01
N GLY A 80 -2.97 -15.49 -3.28
CA GLY A 80 -1.68 -15.20 -2.67
C GLY A 80 -1.14 -13.80 -3.05
N ALA A 81 -1.33 -13.39 -4.30
CA ALA A 81 -0.93 -12.05 -4.75
C ALA A 81 -1.88 -10.96 -4.26
N ILE A 82 -3.19 -11.25 -4.10
CA ILE A 82 -4.15 -10.32 -3.47
C ILE A 82 -3.77 -10.08 -2.00
N PHE A 83 -3.35 -11.12 -1.26
CA PHE A 83 -2.81 -10.97 0.09
C PHE A 83 -1.59 -10.03 0.11
N ASN A 84 -0.65 -10.17 -0.83
CA ASN A 84 0.50 -9.28 -0.93
C ASN A 84 0.07 -7.83 -1.24
N ALA A 85 -0.82 -7.63 -2.20
CA ALA A 85 -1.34 -6.31 -2.54
C ALA A 85 -2.05 -5.62 -1.35
N GLN A 86 -2.74 -6.40 -0.51
CA GLN A 86 -3.33 -5.89 0.74
C GLN A 86 -2.24 -5.46 1.73
N ALA A 87 -1.21 -6.29 1.94
CA ALA A 87 -0.10 -5.98 2.84
C ALA A 87 0.74 -4.77 2.36
N ASN A 88 0.77 -4.53 1.05
CA ASN A 88 1.45 -3.39 0.41
C ASN A 88 0.59 -2.12 0.37
N HIS A 89 -0.64 -2.16 0.86
CA HIS A 89 -1.63 -1.07 0.72
C HIS A 89 -1.82 -0.61 -0.74
N SER A 90 -1.77 -1.54 -1.69
CA SER A 90 -1.87 -1.23 -3.12
C SER A 90 -3.33 -1.11 -3.56
N PRO A 91 -3.74 -0.01 -4.20
CA PRO A 91 -5.11 0.22 -4.66
C PRO A 91 -5.42 -0.58 -5.93
N VAL A 92 -5.51 -1.90 -5.83
CA VAL A 92 -5.82 -2.79 -6.94
C VAL A 92 -7.33 -3.01 -7.06
N VAL A 93 -7.90 -2.65 -8.21
CA VAL A 93 -9.33 -2.79 -8.53
C VAL A 93 -9.52 -4.02 -9.40
N ILE A 94 -10.07 -5.07 -8.82
CA ILE A 94 -10.20 -6.39 -9.47
C ILE A 94 -11.62 -6.54 -10.01
N THR A 95 -11.76 -6.74 -11.31
CA THR A 95 -12.98 -7.22 -11.95
C THR A 95 -12.89 -8.72 -12.15
N VAL A 96 -13.95 -9.44 -11.80
CA VAL A 96 -14.04 -10.89 -11.97
C VAL A 96 -15.30 -11.20 -12.77
N GLY A 97 -15.15 -11.92 -13.87
CA GLY A 97 -16.31 -12.31 -14.66
C GLY A 97 -17.25 -13.25 -13.89
N GLN A 98 -18.54 -13.11 -14.19
CA GLN A 98 -19.60 -13.96 -13.68
C GLN A 98 -20.41 -14.51 -14.87
N GLN A 99 -21.05 -15.63 -14.67
CA GLN A 99 -21.98 -16.21 -15.64
C GLN A 99 -23.14 -15.25 -15.91
N ALA A 100 -23.79 -15.38 -17.09
CA ALA A 100 -24.98 -14.59 -17.42
C ALA A 100 -26.04 -14.73 -16.32
N ARG A 101 -26.76 -13.64 -16.01
CA ARG A 101 -27.72 -13.55 -14.90
C ARG A 101 -28.76 -14.66 -14.89
N SER A 102 -29.29 -15.02 -16.08
CA SER A 102 -30.26 -16.11 -16.24
C SER A 102 -29.67 -17.49 -15.89
N MET A 103 -28.36 -17.66 -15.91
CA MET A 103 -27.70 -18.94 -15.70
C MET A 103 -27.11 -19.09 -14.28
N ILE A 104 -27.00 -18.00 -13.52
CA ILE A 104 -26.43 -18.02 -12.15
C ILE A 104 -27.23 -18.94 -11.23
N THR A 105 -28.57 -18.82 -11.25
CA THR A 105 -29.44 -19.65 -10.39
C THR A 105 -29.33 -21.13 -10.69
N MET A 106 -29.09 -21.52 -11.95
CA MET A 106 -28.88 -22.90 -12.36
C MET A 106 -27.48 -23.43 -12.01
N GLN A 107 -26.61 -22.55 -11.56
CA GLN A 107 -25.20 -22.87 -11.25
C GLN A 107 -24.49 -23.55 -12.42
N SER A 108 -24.70 -23.01 -13.62
CA SER A 108 -24.01 -23.48 -14.83
C SER A 108 -22.51 -23.41 -14.68
N ASN A 109 -21.78 -24.14 -15.54
CA ASN A 109 -20.31 -24.07 -15.54
C ASN A 109 -19.83 -22.60 -15.60
N LEU A 110 -18.75 -22.27 -14.88
CA LEU A 110 -18.21 -20.91 -14.71
C LEU A 110 -19.11 -19.96 -13.87
N THR A 111 -20.16 -20.44 -13.23
CA THR A 111 -20.86 -19.65 -12.21
C THR A 111 -19.94 -19.46 -11.01
N ASN A 112 -19.73 -18.21 -10.66
CA ASN A 112 -18.94 -17.80 -9.51
C ASN A 112 -19.80 -17.79 -8.24
N ARG A 113 -19.91 -18.96 -7.58
CA ARG A 113 -20.72 -19.09 -6.36
C ARG A 113 -20.10 -18.28 -5.24
N ASP A 114 -20.95 -17.52 -4.54
CA ASP A 114 -20.47 -16.69 -3.42
C ASP A 114 -19.23 -15.85 -3.77
N ALA A 115 -19.18 -15.33 -5.03
CA ALA A 115 -18.04 -14.60 -5.58
C ALA A 115 -17.43 -13.61 -4.60
N ILE A 116 -18.29 -12.86 -3.93
CA ILE A 116 -17.89 -11.81 -2.99
C ILE A 116 -17.20 -12.34 -1.71
N ARG A 117 -17.30 -13.64 -1.41
CA ARG A 117 -16.68 -14.24 -0.22
C ARG A 117 -15.26 -14.73 -0.46
N VAL A 118 -14.96 -15.12 -1.70
CA VAL A 118 -13.66 -15.73 -2.06
C VAL A 118 -12.46 -14.86 -1.68
N PRO A 119 -12.44 -13.54 -1.98
CA PRO A 119 -11.27 -12.72 -1.71
C PRO A 119 -11.14 -12.25 -0.26
N HIS A 120 -12.16 -12.46 0.59
CA HIS A 120 -12.07 -12.09 2.00
C HIS A 120 -11.15 -13.02 2.78
N PRO A 121 -10.41 -12.50 3.81
CA PRO A 121 -10.48 -11.12 4.33
C PRO A 121 -9.52 -10.13 3.64
N TYR A 122 -8.93 -10.47 2.50
CA TYR A 122 -7.80 -9.76 1.91
C TYR A 122 -8.18 -8.61 0.96
N VAL A 123 -9.47 -8.30 0.85
CA VAL A 123 -9.96 -7.13 0.11
C VAL A 123 -10.76 -6.21 1.02
N LYS A 124 -10.66 -4.90 0.78
CA LYS A 124 -11.43 -3.88 1.50
C LYS A 124 -12.93 -3.94 1.17
N PHE A 125 -13.25 -4.37 -0.04
CA PHE A 125 -14.61 -4.41 -0.56
C PHE A 125 -14.74 -5.50 -1.60
N ALA A 126 -15.84 -6.24 -1.55
CA ALA A 126 -16.23 -7.21 -2.59
C ALA A 126 -17.72 -7.08 -2.83
N TYR A 127 -18.14 -6.94 -4.10
CA TYR A 127 -19.52 -6.71 -4.45
C TYR A 127 -19.88 -7.33 -5.81
N GLU A 128 -21.14 -7.75 -5.95
CA GLU A 128 -21.75 -8.13 -7.22
C GLU A 128 -23.02 -7.28 -7.40
N PRO A 129 -23.10 -6.41 -8.41
CA PRO A 129 -24.25 -5.53 -8.62
C PRO A 129 -25.55 -6.33 -8.87
N ALA A 130 -26.64 -5.90 -8.25
CA ALA A 130 -27.93 -6.56 -8.41
C ALA A 130 -28.53 -6.39 -9.83
N ARG A 131 -28.16 -5.32 -10.53
CA ARG A 131 -28.62 -4.97 -11.88
C ARG A 131 -27.47 -4.47 -12.72
N ALA A 132 -27.58 -4.57 -14.02
CA ALA A 132 -26.58 -4.08 -14.96
C ALA A 132 -26.35 -2.56 -14.84
N GLU A 133 -27.41 -1.79 -14.65
CA GLU A 133 -27.36 -0.33 -14.56
C GLU A 133 -26.57 0.15 -13.33
N ASP A 134 -26.39 -0.71 -12.32
CA ASP A 134 -25.64 -0.39 -11.09
C ASP A 134 -24.13 -0.64 -11.24
N VAL A 135 -23.66 -1.24 -12.34
CA VAL A 135 -22.24 -1.58 -12.56
C VAL A 135 -21.32 -0.36 -12.49
N PRO A 136 -21.58 0.77 -13.18
CA PRO A 136 -20.70 1.94 -13.08
C PRO A 136 -20.61 2.49 -11.65
N LEU A 137 -21.70 2.52 -10.90
CA LEU A 137 -21.72 2.97 -9.51
C LEU A 137 -20.93 2.03 -8.59
N ALA A 138 -21.09 0.71 -8.77
CA ALA A 138 -20.36 -0.29 -8.00
C ALA A 138 -18.84 -0.19 -8.23
N LEU A 139 -18.43 0.01 -9.49
CA LEU A 139 -17.02 0.20 -9.83
C LEU A 139 -16.47 1.53 -9.29
N ALA A 140 -17.22 2.63 -9.40
CA ALA A 140 -16.82 3.90 -8.80
C ALA A 140 -16.65 3.78 -7.27
N HIS A 141 -17.58 3.10 -6.58
CA HIS A 141 -17.47 2.81 -5.15
C HIS A 141 -16.21 2.00 -4.84
N ALA A 142 -15.95 0.94 -5.61
CA ALA A 142 -14.76 0.11 -5.46
C ALA A 142 -13.47 0.92 -5.65
N ILE A 143 -13.37 1.72 -6.72
CA ILE A 143 -12.22 2.57 -7.00
C ILE A 143 -11.95 3.56 -5.85
N HIS A 144 -13.00 4.23 -5.38
CA HIS A 144 -12.85 5.17 -4.26
C HIS A 144 -12.37 4.46 -2.99
N LEU A 145 -12.94 3.30 -2.64
CA LEU A 145 -12.50 2.53 -1.47
C LEU A 145 -11.07 1.99 -1.61
N ALA A 146 -10.66 1.57 -2.79
CA ALA A 146 -9.29 1.14 -3.05
C ALA A 146 -8.29 2.26 -2.77
N SER A 147 -8.65 3.49 -3.15
CA SER A 147 -7.79 4.67 -3.11
C SER A 147 -7.82 5.44 -1.77
N LEU A 148 -8.78 5.17 -0.89
CA LEU A 148 -8.83 5.79 0.44
C LEU A 148 -7.87 5.09 1.40
N PRO A 149 -7.04 5.84 2.16
CA PRO A 149 -6.15 5.24 3.17
C PRO A 149 -6.91 4.51 4.30
N PRO A 150 -6.36 3.37 4.79
CA PRO A 150 -5.28 2.61 4.16
C PRO A 150 -5.73 2.07 2.81
N CYS A 151 -4.97 2.34 1.75
CA CYS A 151 -5.28 1.83 0.41
C CYS A 151 -5.29 0.30 0.40
N GLY A 152 -5.89 -0.32 -0.60
CA GLY A 152 -5.88 -1.77 -0.69
C GLY A 152 -6.78 -2.33 -1.79
N PRO A 153 -6.66 -3.64 -2.07
CA PRO A 153 -7.40 -4.27 -3.13
C PRO A 153 -8.91 -4.32 -2.85
N VAL A 154 -9.68 -4.26 -3.93
CA VAL A 154 -11.13 -4.40 -3.98
C VAL A 154 -11.54 -5.33 -5.11
N MET A 155 -12.74 -5.90 -5.06
CA MET A 155 -13.23 -6.79 -6.11
C MET A 155 -14.69 -6.51 -6.48
N VAL A 156 -14.99 -6.53 -7.77
CA VAL A 156 -16.38 -6.49 -8.28
C VAL A 156 -16.59 -7.69 -9.22
N SER A 157 -17.61 -8.51 -8.92
CA SER A 157 -18.04 -9.61 -9.77
C SER A 157 -19.07 -9.10 -10.77
N LEU A 158 -18.89 -9.38 -12.06
CA LEU A 158 -19.63 -8.75 -13.15
C LEU A 158 -20.21 -9.80 -14.10
N PRO A 159 -21.56 -9.96 -14.14
CA PRO A 159 -22.22 -10.84 -15.08
C PRO A 159 -21.91 -10.47 -16.54
N MET A 160 -21.61 -11.50 -17.34
CA MET A 160 -21.14 -11.30 -18.72
C MET A 160 -22.18 -10.65 -19.65
N ASP A 161 -23.46 -10.74 -19.32
CA ASP A 161 -24.55 -10.16 -20.10
C ASP A 161 -24.91 -8.72 -19.70
N ASP A 162 -24.25 -8.14 -18.70
CA ASP A 162 -24.49 -6.75 -18.28
C ASP A 162 -23.85 -5.72 -19.24
N TRP A 163 -22.78 -6.07 -19.92
CA TRP A 163 -21.93 -5.10 -20.62
C TRP A 163 -22.59 -4.38 -21.79
N ASP A 164 -23.55 -5.03 -22.47
CA ASP A 164 -24.27 -4.48 -23.62
C ASP A 164 -25.62 -3.84 -23.23
N VAL A 165 -25.96 -3.79 -21.93
CA VAL A 165 -27.18 -3.14 -21.47
C VAL A 165 -27.04 -1.62 -21.60
N GLU A 166 -28.02 -0.97 -22.26
CA GLU A 166 -28.09 0.48 -22.35
C GLU A 166 -28.52 1.10 -21.02
N ILE A 167 -27.88 2.20 -20.64
CA ILE A 167 -28.14 2.90 -19.36
C ILE A 167 -28.42 4.39 -19.57
N ASP A 168 -28.99 5.04 -18.56
CA ASP A 168 -29.21 6.48 -18.57
C ASP A 168 -27.89 7.24 -18.56
N ALA A 169 -27.65 8.03 -19.61
CA ALA A 169 -26.41 8.77 -19.78
C ALA A 169 -26.19 9.85 -18.67
N ALA A 170 -27.26 10.50 -18.22
CA ALA A 170 -27.16 11.55 -17.20
C ALA A 170 -26.82 10.94 -15.84
N ALA A 171 -27.43 9.80 -15.48
CA ALA A 171 -27.10 9.07 -14.26
C ALA A 171 -25.66 8.55 -14.29
N ALA A 172 -25.21 7.98 -15.41
CA ALA A 172 -23.83 7.53 -15.59
C ALA A 172 -22.84 8.69 -15.44
N GLN A 173 -23.11 9.85 -16.03
CA GLN A 173 -22.23 11.01 -15.96
C GLN A 173 -22.05 11.53 -14.54
N LEU A 174 -23.11 11.51 -13.71
CA LEU A 174 -23.01 11.91 -12.29
C LEU A 174 -22.05 10.99 -11.51
N VAL A 175 -22.05 9.70 -11.81
CA VAL A 175 -21.12 8.73 -11.21
C VAL A 175 -19.69 8.97 -11.67
N ILE A 176 -19.50 9.19 -12.98
CA ILE A 176 -18.19 9.41 -13.59
C ILE A 176 -17.53 10.69 -13.05
N ASP A 177 -18.30 11.76 -12.86
CA ASP A 177 -17.77 13.05 -12.41
C ASP A 177 -17.51 13.13 -10.90
N ARG A 178 -17.99 12.14 -10.13
CA ARG A 178 -17.79 12.13 -8.68
C ARG A 178 -16.32 11.94 -8.32
N GLN A 179 -15.82 12.79 -7.42
CA GLN A 179 -14.48 12.69 -6.83
C GLN A 179 -14.60 12.49 -5.32
N VAL A 180 -13.71 11.68 -4.75
CA VAL A 180 -13.62 11.45 -3.31
C VAL A 180 -12.18 11.71 -2.87
N SER A 181 -12.00 12.58 -1.88
CA SER A 181 -10.72 12.87 -1.25
C SER A 181 -10.77 12.43 0.21
N GLY A 182 -9.76 11.69 0.68
CA GLY A 182 -9.78 11.02 1.98
C GLY A 182 -8.52 11.19 2.82
N ARG A 183 -7.65 12.16 2.53
CA ARG A 183 -6.49 12.45 3.39
C ARG A 183 -6.95 13.28 4.60
N ALA A 184 -6.70 12.77 5.82
CA ALA A 184 -7.03 13.46 7.07
C ALA A 184 -5.74 13.74 7.87
N GLY A 185 -5.51 15.01 8.26
CA GLY A 185 -4.41 15.40 9.13
C GLY A 185 -4.68 14.99 10.58
N ALA A 186 -3.64 15.00 11.40
CA ALA A 186 -3.75 14.78 12.85
C ALA A 186 -4.48 15.93 13.56
N ASP A 187 -5.07 15.63 14.71
CA ASP A 187 -5.60 16.65 15.62
C ASP A 187 -4.47 17.61 16.03
N PRO A 188 -4.66 18.93 15.88
CA PRO A 188 -3.64 19.91 16.26
C PRO A 188 -3.15 19.79 17.73
N VAL A 189 -4.02 19.35 18.64
CA VAL A 189 -3.63 19.10 20.03
C VAL A 189 -2.62 17.96 20.12
N GLN A 190 -2.87 16.85 19.41
CA GLN A 190 -1.93 15.72 19.36
C GLN A 190 -0.60 16.11 18.71
N VAL A 191 -0.62 16.98 17.68
CA VAL A 191 0.61 17.49 17.04
C VAL A 191 1.42 18.31 18.04
N THR A 192 0.79 19.23 18.78
CA THR A 192 1.47 20.04 19.79
C THR A 192 2.04 19.20 20.94
N GLU A 193 1.31 18.18 21.40
CA GLU A 193 1.77 17.24 22.42
C GLU A 193 2.96 16.42 21.94
N LEU A 194 2.92 15.92 20.69
CA LEU A 194 4.03 15.18 20.09
C LEU A 194 5.27 16.08 19.89
N ALA A 195 5.08 17.32 19.45
CA ALA A 195 6.17 18.30 19.32
C ALA A 195 6.85 18.55 20.69
N ALA A 196 6.07 18.67 21.77
CA ALA A 196 6.60 18.80 23.12
C ALA A 196 7.41 17.55 23.52
N ARG A 197 6.91 16.35 23.28
CA ARG A 197 7.62 15.09 23.58
C ARG A 197 8.96 14.99 22.81
N ILE A 198 8.98 15.42 21.56
CA ILE A 198 10.22 15.43 20.75
C ILE A 198 11.24 16.44 21.27
N ARG A 199 10.79 17.63 21.69
CA ARG A 199 11.67 18.66 22.29
C ARG A 199 12.29 18.19 23.59
N ASP A 200 11.48 17.56 24.46
CA ASP A 200 11.87 17.14 25.81
C ASP A 200 12.72 15.87 25.84
N ALA A 201 12.66 15.07 24.78
CA ALA A 201 13.45 13.84 24.64
C ALA A 201 14.94 14.15 24.56
N LYS A 202 15.75 13.36 25.28
CA LYS A 202 17.20 13.50 25.29
C LYS A 202 17.89 12.76 24.14
N ASN A 203 17.35 11.59 23.80
CA ASN A 203 17.90 10.73 22.76
C ASN A 203 16.76 10.09 21.91
N PRO A 204 15.95 10.91 21.21
CA PRO A 204 14.90 10.39 20.35
C PRO A 204 15.46 9.70 19.11
N ILE A 205 14.70 8.74 18.58
CA ILE A 205 15.01 8.00 17.36
C ILE A 205 13.76 7.81 16.51
N ALA A 206 13.90 7.70 15.19
CA ALA A 206 12.79 7.43 14.30
C ALA A 206 12.94 6.05 13.63
N VAL A 207 11.80 5.42 13.36
CA VAL A 207 11.65 4.21 12.53
C VAL A 207 10.75 4.57 11.36
N ALA A 208 11.33 4.64 10.17
CA ALA A 208 10.65 5.02 8.94
C ALA A 208 10.09 3.79 8.23
N GLY A 209 8.82 3.83 7.87
CA GLY A 209 8.12 2.76 7.17
C GLY A 209 7.67 3.12 5.77
N PRO A 210 7.06 2.16 5.05
CA PRO A 210 6.69 2.29 3.65
C PRO A 210 5.61 3.35 3.38
N ASP A 211 4.78 3.70 4.37
CA ASP A 211 3.71 4.68 4.17
C ASP A 211 4.24 6.11 4.01
N ILE A 212 5.49 6.39 4.41
CA ILE A 212 6.16 7.66 4.12
C ILE A 212 6.27 7.86 2.60
N ASP A 213 6.74 6.82 1.89
CA ASP A 213 6.81 6.82 0.44
C ASP A 213 5.41 6.89 -0.19
N ALA A 214 4.49 6.05 0.27
CA ALA A 214 3.11 6.02 -0.22
C ALA A 214 2.38 7.35 -0.06
N ALA A 215 2.67 8.12 1.00
CA ALA A 215 2.11 9.45 1.25
C ALA A 215 2.87 10.56 0.48
N GLY A 216 4.02 10.26 -0.11
CA GLY A 216 4.92 11.24 -0.72
C GLY A 216 5.53 12.19 0.31
N ALA A 217 5.95 11.67 1.47
CA ALA A 217 6.41 12.42 2.64
C ALA A 217 7.93 12.34 2.88
N TRP A 218 8.71 12.03 1.84
CA TRP A 218 10.17 11.90 1.95
C TRP A 218 10.82 13.20 2.45
N ASP A 219 10.48 14.34 1.84
CA ASP A 219 11.06 15.64 2.17
C ASP A 219 10.72 16.06 3.60
N GLU A 220 9.50 15.79 4.05
CA GLU A 220 9.07 16.06 5.42
C GLU A 220 9.80 15.18 6.44
N MET A 221 10.04 13.89 6.11
CA MET A 221 10.78 12.99 7.00
C MET A 221 12.26 13.36 7.09
N ILE A 222 12.89 13.74 5.97
CA ILE A 222 14.26 14.26 5.94
C ILE A 222 14.34 15.53 6.79
N SER A 223 13.44 16.49 6.54
CA SER A 223 13.41 17.76 7.28
C SER A 223 13.22 17.56 8.78
N LEU A 224 12.36 16.63 9.20
CA LEU A 224 12.19 16.29 10.62
C LEU A 224 13.47 15.70 11.22
N SER A 225 14.10 14.78 10.49
CA SER A 225 15.36 14.16 10.91
C SER A 225 16.46 15.20 11.09
N GLU A 226 16.63 16.13 10.15
CA GLU A 226 17.63 17.19 10.21
C GLU A 226 17.31 18.24 11.28
N LEU A 227 16.06 18.72 11.34
CA LEU A 227 15.61 19.73 12.31
C LEU A 227 15.78 19.25 13.75
N GLN A 228 15.59 17.97 13.99
CA GLN A 228 15.60 17.38 15.33
C GLN A 228 16.82 16.49 15.62
N ASN A 229 17.77 16.40 14.68
CA ASN A 229 18.95 15.53 14.77
C ASN A 229 18.57 14.09 15.14
N LEU A 230 17.55 13.55 14.46
CA LEU A 230 17.08 12.18 14.66
C LEU A 230 17.87 11.20 13.79
N GLY A 231 18.42 10.16 14.40
CA GLY A 231 18.78 8.97 13.65
C GLY A 231 17.52 8.29 13.10
N VAL A 232 17.62 7.68 11.91
CA VAL A 232 16.47 7.03 11.27
C VAL A 232 16.80 5.59 10.89
N TRP A 233 16.10 4.65 11.49
CA TRP A 233 16.07 3.25 11.10
C TRP A 233 14.95 3.02 10.08
N ALA A 234 15.16 2.16 9.08
CA ALA A 234 14.04 1.63 8.32
C ALA A 234 13.36 0.51 9.10
N ALA A 235 12.04 0.48 9.05
CA ALA A 235 11.27 -0.69 9.47
C ALA A 235 11.65 -1.88 8.56
N PRO A 236 11.81 -3.12 9.09
CA PRO A 236 12.01 -4.28 8.25
C PRO A 236 10.85 -4.39 7.27
N ALA A 237 11.15 -4.59 5.99
CA ALA A 237 10.14 -4.69 4.95
C ALA A 237 9.20 -5.86 5.25
N THR A 238 7.97 -5.57 5.63
CA THR A 238 6.89 -6.52 5.80
C THR A 238 5.98 -6.59 4.58
N GLY A 239 6.20 -5.71 3.61
CA GLY A 239 5.51 -5.63 2.32
C GLY A 239 6.23 -4.66 1.38
N GLY A 240 6.23 -4.96 0.09
CA GLY A 240 6.51 -4.07 -1.02
C GLY A 240 7.90 -3.45 -1.21
N GLY A 241 8.81 -3.60 -0.30
CA GLY A 241 10.18 -3.09 -0.46
C GLY A 241 10.31 -1.56 -0.52
N ARG A 242 9.26 -0.79 -0.20
CA ARG A 242 9.33 0.68 -0.12
C ARG A 242 10.16 1.12 1.07
N LEU A 243 11.02 2.11 0.86
CA LEU A 243 11.75 2.79 1.93
C LEU A 243 11.08 4.12 2.25
N GLY A 244 11.12 4.53 3.50
CA GLY A 244 10.61 5.83 3.95
C GLY A 244 11.69 6.87 4.23
N PHE A 245 12.97 6.55 3.96
CA PHE A 245 14.08 7.45 4.22
C PHE A 245 15.30 7.06 3.35
N PRO A 246 16.09 8.03 2.82
CA PRO A 246 17.20 7.73 1.92
C PRO A 246 18.37 7.06 2.67
N GLU A 247 18.84 5.94 2.12
CA GLU A 247 19.97 5.19 2.69
C GLU A 247 21.32 5.96 2.63
N SER A 248 21.45 6.91 1.71
CA SER A 248 22.61 7.77 1.57
C SER A 248 22.66 8.93 2.58
N HIS A 249 21.58 9.16 3.34
CA HIS A 249 21.51 10.28 4.28
C HIS A 249 22.40 10.05 5.50
N PRO A 250 23.14 11.07 6.02
CA PRO A 250 24.01 10.93 7.19
C PRO A 250 23.30 10.42 8.46
N HIS A 251 22.00 10.68 8.58
CA HIS A 251 21.19 10.22 9.73
C HIS A 251 20.64 8.80 9.56
N TRP A 252 20.85 8.14 8.43
CA TRP A 252 20.50 6.74 8.22
C TRP A 252 21.21 5.82 9.23
N ARG A 253 20.52 4.80 9.73
CA ARG A 253 21.02 3.83 10.71
C ARG A 253 20.99 2.39 10.23
N GLY A 254 20.47 2.15 9.06
CA GLY A 254 20.23 0.80 8.53
C GLY A 254 18.79 0.36 8.68
N VAL A 255 18.58 -0.94 8.48
CA VAL A 255 17.27 -1.60 8.67
C VAL A 255 17.26 -2.22 10.06
N LEU A 256 16.16 -2.02 10.82
CA LEU A 256 15.98 -2.67 12.13
C LEU A 256 16.03 -4.20 11.99
N PRO A 257 16.55 -4.91 12.99
CA PRO A 257 16.43 -6.37 13.04
C PRO A 257 14.94 -6.80 12.94
N PRO A 258 14.62 -7.87 12.17
CA PRO A 258 13.23 -8.24 11.94
C PRO A 258 12.60 -9.09 13.08
N ALA A 259 12.96 -8.79 14.33
CA ALA A 259 12.44 -9.53 15.49
C ALA A 259 12.45 -8.68 16.76
N VAL A 260 11.45 -8.88 17.63
CA VAL A 260 11.19 -8.04 18.82
C VAL A 260 12.39 -7.93 19.76
N GLY A 261 12.99 -9.04 20.18
CA GLY A 261 14.11 -9.02 21.12
C GLY A 261 15.32 -8.22 20.59
N PRO A 262 15.81 -8.50 19.38
CA PRO A 262 16.85 -7.70 18.74
C PRO A 262 16.50 -6.23 18.52
N VAL A 263 15.24 -5.90 18.21
CA VAL A 263 14.78 -4.49 18.12
C VAL A 263 14.91 -3.79 19.46
N GLY A 264 14.41 -4.41 20.53
CA GLY A 264 14.49 -3.87 21.88
C GLY A 264 15.94 -3.60 22.31
N GLU A 265 16.87 -4.49 21.96
CA GLU A 265 18.31 -4.30 22.23
C GLU A 265 18.90 -3.16 21.40
N THR A 266 18.50 -3.03 20.11
CA THR A 266 18.95 -1.95 19.22
C THR A 266 18.49 -0.57 19.70
N LEU A 267 17.28 -0.48 20.24
CA LEU A 267 16.66 0.78 20.64
C LEU A 267 16.79 1.10 22.15
N LYS A 268 17.51 0.29 22.93
CA LYS A 268 17.53 0.36 24.40
C LYS A 268 18.05 1.67 25.00
N ASP A 269 18.90 2.41 24.26
CA ASP A 269 19.50 3.64 24.75
C ASP A 269 18.67 4.89 24.41
N HIS A 270 17.51 4.71 23.76
CA HIS A 270 16.63 5.80 23.34
C HIS A 270 15.48 6.00 24.33
N ASP A 271 15.10 7.25 24.60
CA ASP A 271 14.01 7.63 25.51
C ASP A 271 12.67 7.89 24.78
N LEU A 272 12.72 8.16 23.46
CA LEU A 272 11.56 8.30 22.60
C LEU A 272 11.80 7.60 21.24
N VAL A 273 10.87 6.74 20.86
CA VAL A 273 10.83 6.09 19.54
C VAL A 273 9.64 6.60 18.75
N LEU A 274 9.90 7.20 17.58
CA LEU A 274 8.87 7.62 16.63
C LEU A 274 8.76 6.56 15.53
N VAL A 275 7.64 5.85 15.44
CA VAL A 275 7.34 4.91 14.35
C VAL A 275 6.45 5.64 13.34
N VAL A 276 6.98 5.92 12.15
CA VAL A 276 6.29 6.73 11.15
C VAL A 276 6.00 5.89 9.92
N GLY A 277 4.71 5.72 9.61
CA GLY A 277 4.26 5.02 8.41
C GLY A 277 4.55 3.52 8.40
N SER A 278 4.51 2.88 9.56
CA SER A 278 4.72 1.43 9.73
C SER A 278 3.98 0.92 10.96
N SER A 279 3.71 -0.38 10.97
CA SER A 279 3.26 -1.10 12.16
C SER A 279 4.33 -1.13 13.26
N VAL A 280 3.88 -1.16 14.55
CA VAL A 280 4.78 -1.23 15.69
C VAL A 280 5.26 -2.66 15.88
N PHE A 281 6.47 -2.95 15.43
CA PHE A 281 7.25 -4.17 15.67
C PHE A 281 6.52 -5.50 15.39
N ALA A 282 5.55 -5.49 14.48
CA ALA A 282 4.84 -6.68 14.01
C ALA A 282 5.74 -7.50 13.06
N TYR A 283 6.91 -7.92 13.55
CA TYR A 283 7.95 -8.53 12.72
C TYR A 283 7.95 -10.05 12.83
N TYR A 284 8.38 -10.68 11.77
CA TYR A 284 8.68 -12.10 11.64
C TYR A 284 10.22 -12.24 11.55
N PRO A 285 10.94 -13.05 12.26
CA PRO A 285 10.61 -14.20 13.09
C PRO A 285 10.28 -13.89 14.57
N ASN A 286 9.71 -14.90 15.26
CA ASN A 286 9.44 -14.78 16.69
C ASN A 286 10.70 -15.05 17.52
N ILE A 287 11.46 -14.00 17.81
CA ILE A 287 12.54 -14.00 18.79
C ILE A 287 12.09 -13.15 19.98
N PRO A 288 11.75 -13.77 21.13
CA PRO A 288 11.19 -13.05 22.26
C PRO A 288 12.20 -12.09 22.91
N GLY A 289 11.68 -11.07 23.55
CA GLY A 289 12.44 -10.07 24.30
C GLY A 289 11.53 -8.91 24.69
N PRO A 290 12.02 -7.96 25.48
CA PRO A 290 11.29 -6.73 25.72
C PRO A 290 11.16 -5.95 24.41
N PHE A 291 10.02 -5.28 24.20
CA PHE A 291 9.81 -4.43 23.03
C PHE A 291 10.72 -3.20 23.08
N LEU A 292 10.82 -2.55 24.24
CA LEU A 292 11.68 -1.40 24.51
C LEU A 292 12.20 -1.46 25.94
N ALA A 293 13.20 -0.67 26.24
CA ALA A 293 13.72 -0.50 27.59
C ALA A 293 12.71 0.21 28.51
N GLU A 294 12.81 -0.01 29.82
CA GLU A 294 12.01 0.70 30.80
C GLU A 294 12.25 2.21 30.74
N GLY A 295 11.19 2.99 30.67
CA GLY A 295 11.25 4.45 30.53
C GLY A 295 11.29 4.97 29.10
N THR A 296 11.48 4.12 28.09
CA THR A 296 11.37 4.51 26.68
C THR A 296 9.90 4.66 26.30
N SER A 297 9.52 5.80 25.76
CA SER A 297 8.19 6.04 25.20
C SER A 297 8.17 5.81 23.70
N LEU A 298 6.99 5.48 23.15
CA LEU A 298 6.79 5.28 21.71
C LEU A 298 5.57 6.04 21.23
N VAL A 299 5.67 6.66 20.05
CA VAL A 299 4.54 7.23 19.32
C VAL A 299 4.56 6.70 17.91
N GLN A 300 3.42 6.14 17.47
CA GLN A 300 3.19 5.73 16.08
C GLN A 300 2.41 6.81 15.34
N ILE A 301 2.78 7.08 14.08
CA ILE A 301 2.00 7.84 13.12
C ILE A 301 1.67 6.90 11.97
N THR A 302 0.41 6.60 11.75
CA THR A 302 -0.06 5.69 10.68
C THR A 302 -1.41 6.15 10.14
N SER A 303 -1.67 5.87 8.87
CA SER A 303 -3.00 6.06 8.27
C SER A 303 -3.93 4.86 8.49
N ASP A 304 -3.42 3.76 9.05
CA ASP A 304 -4.16 2.51 9.27
C ASP A 304 -4.65 2.39 10.73
N PRO A 305 -5.98 2.52 10.98
CA PRO A 305 -6.54 2.37 12.32
C PRO A 305 -6.39 0.94 12.88
N ASP A 306 -6.32 -0.09 12.03
CA ASP A 306 -6.10 -1.46 12.49
C ASP A 306 -4.66 -1.65 12.97
N GLU A 307 -3.67 -1.11 12.26
CA GLU A 307 -2.28 -1.10 12.72
C GLU A 307 -2.13 -0.39 14.06
N ALA A 308 -2.76 0.78 14.20
CA ALA A 308 -2.74 1.51 15.46
C ALA A 308 -3.39 0.72 16.60
N ALA A 309 -4.54 0.10 16.34
CA ALA A 309 -5.30 -0.63 17.36
C ALA A 309 -4.62 -1.93 17.82
N ARG A 310 -3.88 -2.61 16.95
CA ARG A 310 -3.17 -3.87 17.26
C ARG A 310 -1.73 -3.67 17.76
N ALA A 311 -1.24 -2.42 17.79
CA ALA A 311 0.09 -2.15 18.31
C ALA A 311 0.25 -2.64 19.75
N PRO A 312 1.35 -3.33 20.11
CA PRO A 312 1.49 -3.93 21.44
C PRO A 312 1.82 -2.91 22.53
N MET A 313 2.20 -1.69 22.16
CA MET A 313 2.59 -0.63 23.08
C MET A 313 2.63 0.74 22.43
N GLY A 314 2.74 1.78 23.25
CA GLY A 314 2.88 3.17 22.84
C GLY A 314 1.55 3.86 22.57
N ASP A 315 1.63 5.12 22.15
CA ASP A 315 0.49 5.91 21.69
C ASP A 315 0.48 5.93 20.15
N ALA A 316 -0.69 6.10 19.55
CA ALA A 316 -0.82 6.18 18.10
C ALA A 316 -1.62 7.42 17.68
N ILE A 317 -1.16 8.07 16.61
CA ILE A 317 -1.87 9.12 15.88
C ILE A 317 -2.33 8.51 14.55
N VAL A 318 -3.64 8.33 14.38
CA VAL A 318 -4.23 7.82 13.14
C VAL A 318 -4.50 8.99 12.21
N ALA A 319 -3.60 9.23 11.26
CA ALA A 319 -3.66 10.35 10.35
C ALA A 319 -2.74 10.14 9.12
N ASP A 320 -2.94 10.95 8.08
CA ASP A 320 -2.04 11.00 6.94
C ASP A 320 -0.62 11.40 7.36
N VAL A 321 0.35 10.60 6.97
CA VAL A 321 1.76 10.77 7.38
C VAL A 321 2.30 12.12 6.91
N LYS A 322 2.09 12.51 5.65
CA LYS A 322 2.61 13.78 5.11
C LYS A 322 2.01 14.99 5.81
N LEU A 323 0.68 15.02 5.95
CA LEU A 323 -0.01 16.13 6.60
C LEU A 323 0.41 16.25 8.08
N THR A 324 0.62 15.13 8.76
CA THR A 324 1.06 15.10 10.15
C THR A 324 2.50 15.59 10.31
N LEU A 325 3.43 15.10 9.47
CA LEU A 325 4.81 15.57 9.48
C LEU A 325 4.91 17.06 9.12
N THR A 326 4.15 17.54 8.13
CA THR A 326 4.10 18.96 7.78
C THR A 326 3.63 19.84 8.95
N ALA A 327 2.57 19.40 9.66
CA ALA A 327 2.07 20.12 10.84
C ALA A 327 3.09 20.07 11.99
N LEU A 328 3.74 18.94 12.21
CA LEU A 328 4.76 18.77 13.25
C LEU A 328 5.98 19.67 12.99
N LEU A 329 6.45 19.77 11.76
CA LEU A 329 7.54 20.66 11.37
C LEU A 329 7.24 22.13 11.64
N ALA A 330 5.98 22.54 11.56
CA ALA A 330 5.57 23.91 11.86
C ALA A 330 5.59 24.24 13.37
N GLU A 331 5.54 23.23 14.25
CA GLU A 331 5.57 23.36 15.71
C GLU A 331 6.99 23.24 16.31
N LEU A 332 7.96 22.78 15.50
CA LEU A 332 9.31 22.46 15.97
C LEU A 332 10.31 23.54 15.51
N GLU A 333 11.23 23.89 16.40
CA GLU A 333 12.41 24.69 16.13
C GLU A 333 13.65 23.78 16.03
N GLN A 334 14.75 24.31 15.50
CA GLN A 334 16.03 23.59 15.44
C GLN A 334 16.47 23.14 16.83
N THR A 335 16.75 21.86 16.97
CA THR A 335 17.24 21.29 18.22
C THR A 335 18.67 21.71 18.52
N GLU A 336 19.01 21.74 19.82
CA GLU A 336 20.40 21.88 20.31
C GLU A 336 21.11 20.52 20.51
N ARG A 337 20.41 19.39 20.30
CA ARG A 337 21.00 18.05 20.36
C ARG A 337 22.11 17.91 19.32
N GLU A 338 23.16 17.18 19.66
CA GLU A 338 24.20 16.83 18.68
C GLU A 338 23.59 15.96 17.57
N ALA A 339 24.09 16.16 16.35
CA ALA A 339 23.72 15.30 15.24
C ALA A 339 24.20 13.87 15.50
N PRO A 340 23.40 12.85 15.14
CA PRO A 340 23.82 11.48 15.29
C PRO A 340 25.06 11.21 14.44
N PRO A 341 26.02 10.37 14.91
CA PRO A 341 27.22 10.07 14.13
C PRO A 341 26.85 9.55 12.74
N ALA A 342 27.58 9.98 11.72
CA ALA A 342 27.29 9.51 10.36
C ALA A 342 27.37 7.97 10.29
N TRP A 343 26.43 7.37 9.59
CA TRP A 343 26.44 5.92 9.38
C TRP A 343 27.64 5.54 8.50
N PRO A 344 28.49 4.57 8.94
CA PRO A 344 29.71 4.25 8.22
C PRO A 344 29.51 3.54 6.87
N GLY A 345 28.25 3.29 6.51
CA GLY A 345 27.93 2.47 5.35
C GLY A 345 28.02 0.96 5.63
N PRO A 346 27.65 0.12 4.66
CA PRO A 346 27.80 -1.31 4.78
C PRO A 346 29.29 -1.68 4.86
N SER A 347 29.62 -2.62 5.76
CA SER A 347 30.97 -3.16 5.84
C SER A 347 31.32 -3.88 4.54
N ARG A 348 32.53 -3.65 4.02
CA ARG A 348 33.04 -4.43 2.89
C ARG A 348 33.09 -5.90 3.28
N VAL A 349 32.45 -6.74 2.45
CA VAL A 349 32.46 -8.18 2.66
C VAL A 349 33.76 -8.77 2.08
N GLU A 350 34.51 -9.50 2.90
CA GLU A 350 35.67 -10.23 2.43
C GLU A 350 35.28 -11.42 1.54
N GLU A 351 36.15 -11.80 0.64
CA GLU A 351 35.97 -12.98 -0.19
C GLU A 351 35.82 -14.23 0.72
N THR A 352 34.79 -15.02 0.43
CA THR A 352 34.48 -16.25 1.17
C THR A 352 34.40 -17.44 0.23
N ASP A 353 34.85 -18.61 0.71
CA ASP A 353 34.66 -19.91 0.04
C ASP A 353 33.94 -20.87 1.00
N PRO A 354 32.71 -21.33 0.69
CA PRO A 354 31.94 -20.97 -0.50
C PRO A 354 31.43 -19.52 -0.52
N VAL A 355 31.18 -19.00 -1.72
CA VAL A 355 30.63 -17.65 -1.94
C VAL A 355 29.28 -17.50 -1.21
N ASN A 356 29.15 -16.45 -0.40
CA ASN A 356 27.92 -16.16 0.31
C ASN A 356 27.11 -15.04 -0.36
N ALA A 357 25.83 -14.88 0.06
CA ALA A 357 24.92 -13.89 -0.52
C ALA A 357 25.44 -12.45 -0.33
N SER A 358 26.06 -12.14 0.81
CA SER A 358 26.58 -10.80 1.11
C SER A 358 27.72 -10.41 0.17
N LEU A 359 28.59 -11.35 -0.18
CA LEU A 359 29.67 -11.12 -1.17
C LEU A 359 29.09 -10.86 -2.56
N ILE A 360 28.09 -11.65 -2.99
CA ILE A 360 27.42 -11.44 -4.28
C ILE A 360 26.78 -10.05 -4.34
N LEU A 361 26.04 -9.65 -3.29
CA LEU A 361 25.39 -8.34 -3.22
C LEU A 361 26.42 -7.19 -3.20
N SER A 362 27.56 -7.35 -2.50
CA SER A 362 28.63 -6.35 -2.51
C SER A 362 29.25 -6.16 -3.89
N ILE A 363 29.47 -7.26 -4.63
CA ILE A 363 30.01 -7.21 -6.00
C ILE A 363 28.98 -6.58 -6.96
N LEU A 364 27.70 -6.94 -6.81
CA LEU A 364 26.63 -6.35 -7.62
C LEU A 364 26.51 -4.84 -7.38
N ALA A 365 26.59 -4.39 -6.13
CA ALA A 365 26.53 -2.97 -5.77
C ALA A 365 27.64 -2.14 -6.43
N GLU A 366 28.84 -2.73 -6.67
CA GLU A 366 29.94 -2.09 -7.39
C GLU A 366 29.71 -2.02 -8.93
N GLN A 367 28.81 -2.86 -9.46
CA GLN A 367 28.57 -2.99 -10.91
C GLN A 367 27.27 -2.31 -11.37
N ILE A 368 26.34 -2.06 -10.46
CA ILE A 368 25.05 -1.45 -10.75
C ILE A 368 25.23 0.06 -10.92
N PRO A 369 24.71 0.68 -12.00
CA PRO A 369 24.71 2.14 -12.14
C PRO A 369 23.95 2.83 -10.98
N GLU A 370 24.33 4.07 -10.66
CA GLU A 370 23.67 4.85 -9.59
C GLU A 370 22.19 5.11 -9.83
N ASP A 371 21.75 5.06 -11.08
CA ASP A 371 20.36 5.26 -11.52
C ASP A 371 19.60 3.94 -11.78
N ALA A 372 20.16 2.79 -11.40
CA ALA A 372 19.49 1.51 -11.53
C ALA A 372 18.29 1.40 -10.57
N VAL A 373 17.19 0.85 -11.11
CA VAL A 373 15.95 0.60 -10.37
C VAL A 373 15.73 -0.90 -10.21
#